data_70a312fb066bf52fe18d5539137da21c
#
_entry.id   70a312fb066bf52fe18d5539137da21c
#
_cell.length_a   1.000
_cell.length_b   1.000
_cell.length_c   1.000
_cell.angle_alpha   90.00
_cell.angle_beta   90.00
_cell.angle_gamma   90.00
#
_symmetry.space_group_name_H-M   'P 1'
#
loop_
_entity.id
_entity.type
_entity.pdbx_description
1 polymer ?
#
loop_
_entity_poly.entity_id
_entity_poly.type
_entity_poly.pdbx_seq_one_letter_code
_entity_poly.pdbx_strand_id
1 'polypeptide(L)'
;MKKGFVSCLLFMCLGMAGCQQKDVEIRIIPQPQSVETTSGTYRLQKQATFTSNLPETEGKEFAEYVQASPLGLQLSTEESEKAAVQFVIIAPGNEHDSTESYQLEITSKGIVVSAPSGAGLFYGFQTLLQLADADTDGTYTLPLVDIKDAPRFAYRGLHQDVSRHFRTKEFIKKQLDAMARYKLNTLHWHLTDGAGWRLEIKRYPELTEQAAYRPYPNWKAWWKGGRKYCTKDAPGADGGYYTQDDAREIVEYARQRHITVIPEIEMPGHSEEVLAVFPQLSCSGKPYVNSEFCIGNEDTFTFLQNVLLEVMDIFPSEYIHVGGDEANMESWKKCPLCQKRMKAEGLSDVKELQSYLIHRMEKFLNDHNRQLLGWDEILEGGLAPRATVMSWRGEEGGITAARAAHDVIMTPGEFCYLDAYQDDPTSQPEAIGGYLTLEKVYSYNPVPKVLTKQEAAYIKGVQANVWAEYISTPEHMEYMIYPRLLALAEVAWTQPEQKNWEHFRQSALKEVSWLQAHGYHPFDLSKEVGERPQAATRIEHLGLMKPIHYTTPYAPQYTAGGDSALVDGVRGGWTYGDKRWQGFLNTDMDVTI
;
A
#
# COMPACT_ATOMS: atom_id res chain seq x y z
N MET A 1 -59.20 -8.04 74.64
CA MET A 1 -59.96 -8.65 73.56
C MET A 1 -60.10 -7.66 72.40
N LYS A 2 -59.43 -7.89 71.32
CA LYS A 2 -59.77 -7.50 69.93
C LYS A 2 -58.66 -8.02 69.01
N LYS A 3 -58.97 -9.02 68.25
CA LYS A 3 -58.12 -9.64 67.25
C LYS A 3 -58.06 -8.71 66.04
N GLY A 4 -56.87 -8.32 65.61
CA GLY A 4 -56.62 -7.62 64.34
C GLY A 4 -56.10 -8.60 63.28
N PHE A 5 -56.86 -8.74 62.22
CA PHE A 5 -56.48 -9.49 61.02
C PHE A 5 -55.48 -8.67 60.21
N VAL A 6 -54.29 -9.22 59.94
CA VAL A 6 -53.31 -8.66 58.96
C VAL A 6 -53.50 -9.42 57.66
N SER A 7 -53.99 -8.70 56.64
CA SER A 7 -54.13 -9.21 55.28
C SER A 7 -52.82 -9.00 54.55
N CYS A 8 -52.11 -10.09 54.18
CA CYS A 8 -50.95 -10.06 53.33
C CYS A 8 -51.36 -9.96 51.85
N LEU A 9 -51.18 -8.80 51.23
CA LEU A 9 -51.29 -8.66 49.77
C LEU A 9 -49.92 -9.12 49.15
N LEU A 10 -49.99 -10.25 48.46
CA LEU A 10 -48.89 -10.72 47.61
C LEU A 10 -48.90 -9.90 46.32
N PHE A 11 -47.95 -8.99 46.16
CA PHE A 11 -47.67 -8.35 44.88
C PHE A 11 -46.84 -9.32 44.02
N MET A 12 -47.47 -9.91 43.00
CA MET A 12 -46.81 -10.64 41.93
C MET A 12 -46.13 -9.63 41.00
N CYS A 13 -44.84 -9.37 41.18
CA CYS A 13 -44.03 -8.70 40.17
C CYS A 13 -43.82 -9.66 38.99
N LEU A 14 -44.61 -9.50 37.91
CA LEU A 14 -44.22 -10.04 36.59
C LEU A 14 -43.00 -9.28 36.12
N GLY A 15 -41.81 -9.89 36.27
CA GLY A 15 -40.60 -9.46 35.60
C GLY A 15 -40.78 -9.62 34.09
N MET A 16 -41.01 -8.53 33.39
CA MET A 16 -40.75 -8.48 31.94
C MET A 16 -39.25 -8.63 31.76
N ALA A 17 -38.78 -9.85 31.49
CA ALA A 17 -37.51 -10.06 30.90
C ALA A 17 -37.55 -9.47 29.47
N GLY A 18 -37.25 -8.20 29.37
CA GLY A 18 -36.93 -7.61 28.07
C GLY A 18 -35.71 -8.34 27.53
N CYS A 19 -35.87 -9.18 26.51
CA CYS A 19 -34.79 -9.58 25.67
C CYS A 19 -34.17 -8.28 25.13
N GLN A 20 -33.06 -7.83 25.71
CA GLN A 20 -32.20 -6.89 25.05
C GLN A 20 -31.66 -7.63 23.82
N GLN A 21 -32.30 -7.37 22.69
CA GLN A 21 -31.79 -7.76 21.39
C GLN A 21 -30.43 -7.08 21.27
N LYS A 22 -29.33 -7.87 21.27
CA LYS A 22 -27.99 -7.34 20.97
C LYS A 22 -28.08 -6.74 19.59
N ASP A 23 -27.79 -5.45 19.47
CA ASP A 23 -27.56 -4.82 18.19
C ASP A 23 -26.48 -5.63 17.45
N VAL A 24 -26.77 -5.99 16.19
CA VAL A 24 -25.82 -6.72 15.36
C VAL A 24 -24.67 -5.75 15.04
N GLU A 25 -23.52 -6.01 15.60
CA GLU A 25 -22.32 -5.21 15.34
C GLU A 25 -21.81 -5.50 13.92
N ILE A 26 -21.83 -4.49 13.07
CA ILE A 26 -21.38 -4.58 11.68
C ILE A 26 -19.86 -4.37 11.64
N ARG A 27 -19.13 -5.38 11.15
CA ARG A 27 -17.66 -5.38 11.07
C ARG A 27 -17.21 -5.51 9.62
N ILE A 28 -16.98 -4.36 9.00
CA ILE A 28 -16.56 -4.20 7.61
C ILE A 28 -15.27 -3.37 7.59
N ILE A 29 -14.34 -3.72 6.72
CA ILE A 29 -13.13 -2.94 6.43
C ILE A 29 -13.07 -2.67 4.92
N PRO A 30 -12.96 -1.39 4.50
CA PRO A 30 -13.03 -0.15 5.30
C PRO A 30 -14.42 0.09 5.87
N GLN A 31 -14.47 0.78 7.03
CA GLN A 31 -15.72 1.15 7.66
C GLN A 31 -16.53 2.11 6.78
N PRO A 32 -17.81 1.77 6.47
CA PRO A 32 -18.66 2.64 5.64
C PRO A 32 -18.99 3.97 6.32
N GLN A 33 -19.34 4.98 5.52
CA GLN A 33 -19.69 6.32 6.00
C GLN A 33 -20.98 6.34 6.82
N SER A 34 -21.99 5.52 6.47
CA SER A 34 -23.24 5.42 7.20
C SER A 34 -23.71 3.98 7.22
N VAL A 35 -24.10 3.51 8.39
CA VAL A 35 -24.67 2.18 8.61
C VAL A 35 -25.89 2.31 9.52
N GLU A 36 -27.07 2.02 8.99
CA GLU A 36 -28.31 1.93 9.74
C GLU A 36 -28.73 0.45 9.83
N THR A 37 -28.90 -0.08 11.04
CA THR A 37 -29.29 -1.46 11.26
C THR A 37 -30.77 -1.57 11.68
N THR A 38 -31.45 -2.60 11.21
CA THR A 38 -32.79 -2.95 11.66
C THR A 38 -32.78 -4.35 12.25
N SER A 39 -33.68 -4.63 13.20
CA SER A 39 -33.75 -5.94 13.81
C SER A 39 -34.18 -7.02 12.79
N GLY A 40 -33.49 -8.15 12.79
CA GLY A 40 -33.76 -9.28 11.92
C GLY A 40 -32.62 -9.60 10.97
N THR A 41 -32.83 -10.64 10.19
CA THR A 41 -31.87 -11.12 9.20
C THR A 41 -32.56 -11.49 7.89
N TYR A 42 -31.82 -11.41 6.80
CA TYR A 42 -32.20 -11.95 5.50
C TYR A 42 -31.39 -13.22 5.23
N ARG A 43 -32.05 -14.28 4.80
CA ARG A 43 -31.40 -15.55 4.46
C ARG A 43 -31.28 -15.70 2.95
N LEU A 44 -30.07 -15.51 2.44
CA LEU A 44 -29.76 -15.68 1.03
C LEU A 44 -29.58 -17.17 0.73
N GLN A 45 -30.39 -17.69 -0.22
CA GLN A 45 -30.37 -19.09 -0.59
C GLN A 45 -29.21 -19.41 -1.56
N LYS A 46 -28.76 -20.66 -1.55
CA LYS A 46 -27.87 -21.16 -2.60
C LYS A 46 -28.51 -20.97 -3.97
N GLN A 47 -27.67 -20.58 -4.95
CA GLN A 47 -28.12 -20.36 -6.34
C GLN A 47 -29.24 -19.30 -6.45
N ALA A 48 -29.33 -18.38 -5.49
CA ALA A 48 -30.21 -17.23 -5.59
C ALA A 48 -29.87 -16.44 -6.87
N THR A 49 -30.90 -15.83 -7.47
CA THR A 49 -30.71 -15.07 -8.70
C THR A 49 -30.37 -13.61 -8.40
N PHE A 50 -29.61 -13.00 -9.31
CA PHE A 50 -29.38 -11.56 -9.34
C PHE A 50 -29.71 -10.97 -10.70
N THR A 51 -29.94 -9.65 -10.72
CA THR A 51 -30.10 -8.84 -11.93
C THR A 51 -29.13 -7.68 -11.90
N SER A 52 -28.77 -7.16 -13.09
CA SER A 52 -27.96 -5.96 -13.24
C SER A 52 -28.45 -5.16 -14.45
N ASN A 53 -28.48 -3.83 -14.33
CA ASN A 53 -28.77 -2.94 -15.46
C ASN A 53 -27.53 -2.23 -16.02
N LEU A 54 -26.33 -2.78 -15.75
CA LEU A 54 -25.09 -2.34 -16.38
C LEU A 54 -25.14 -2.48 -17.91
N PRO A 55 -24.42 -1.63 -18.67
CA PRO A 55 -24.26 -1.79 -20.12
C PRO A 55 -23.72 -3.18 -20.48
N GLU A 56 -24.08 -3.72 -21.65
CA GLU A 56 -23.88 -5.12 -22.03
C GLU A 56 -22.46 -5.65 -21.76
N THR A 57 -21.43 -4.91 -22.20
CA THR A 57 -20.02 -5.37 -22.03
C THR A 57 -19.61 -5.39 -20.55
N GLU A 58 -19.79 -4.28 -19.84
CA GLU A 58 -19.46 -4.16 -18.42
C GLU A 58 -20.35 -5.10 -17.57
N GLY A 59 -21.62 -5.22 -17.92
CA GLY A 59 -22.58 -6.09 -17.25
C GLY A 59 -22.21 -7.57 -17.35
N LYS A 60 -21.65 -8.01 -18.49
CA LYS A 60 -21.17 -9.39 -18.65
C LYS A 60 -19.98 -9.69 -17.74
N GLU A 61 -18.97 -8.82 -17.74
CA GLU A 61 -17.78 -8.98 -16.89
C GLU A 61 -18.12 -8.96 -15.40
N PHE A 62 -18.98 -8.02 -15.00
CA PHE A 62 -19.47 -7.95 -13.62
C PHE A 62 -20.27 -9.19 -13.24
N ALA A 63 -21.12 -9.70 -14.13
CA ALA A 63 -21.89 -10.92 -13.89
C ALA A 63 -20.97 -12.15 -13.73
N GLU A 64 -19.94 -12.29 -14.55
CA GLU A 64 -18.93 -13.34 -14.41
C GLU A 64 -18.22 -13.28 -13.05
N TYR A 65 -17.87 -12.07 -12.60
CA TYR A 65 -17.26 -11.85 -11.28
C TYR A 65 -18.21 -12.23 -10.13
N VAL A 66 -19.48 -11.78 -10.19
CA VAL A 66 -20.50 -12.11 -9.18
C VAL A 66 -20.77 -13.62 -9.11
N GLN A 67 -20.90 -14.28 -10.27
CA GLN A 67 -21.14 -15.73 -10.35
C GLN A 67 -19.96 -16.55 -9.81
N ALA A 68 -18.73 -16.08 -10.01
CA ALA A 68 -17.53 -16.73 -9.49
C ALA A 68 -17.34 -16.54 -7.97
N SER A 69 -18.13 -15.67 -7.34
CA SER A 69 -18.03 -15.39 -5.91
C SER A 69 -18.51 -16.55 -5.03
N PRO A 70 -18.11 -16.60 -3.76
CA PRO A 70 -18.57 -17.63 -2.81
C PRO A 70 -20.09 -17.68 -2.63
N LEU A 71 -20.80 -16.58 -2.91
CA LEU A 71 -22.28 -16.53 -2.78
C LEU A 71 -22.99 -17.42 -3.79
N GLY A 72 -22.33 -17.83 -4.88
CA GLY A 72 -22.89 -18.75 -5.88
C GLY A 72 -24.13 -18.20 -6.60
N LEU A 73 -24.25 -16.88 -6.71
CA LEU A 73 -25.37 -16.20 -7.35
C LEU A 73 -25.46 -16.53 -8.84
N GLN A 74 -26.68 -16.61 -9.37
CA GLN A 74 -26.93 -16.90 -10.78
C GLN A 74 -27.57 -15.68 -11.47
N LEU A 75 -27.04 -15.31 -12.63
CA LEU A 75 -27.65 -14.21 -13.41
C LEU A 75 -29.04 -14.62 -13.88
N SER A 76 -30.05 -13.79 -13.58
CA SER A 76 -31.41 -13.99 -14.09
C SER A 76 -31.48 -13.57 -15.54
N THR A 77 -32.11 -14.42 -16.38
CA THR A 77 -32.41 -14.10 -17.77
C THR A 77 -33.73 -13.35 -17.94
N GLU A 78 -34.51 -13.22 -16.88
CA GLU A 78 -35.77 -12.48 -16.88
C GLU A 78 -35.57 -11.15 -16.15
N GLU A 79 -36.11 -10.04 -16.70
CA GLU A 79 -36.27 -8.78 -15.97
C GLU A 79 -37.27 -8.98 -14.83
N SER A 80 -36.78 -9.45 -13.69
CA SER A 80 -37.64 -9.88 -12.60
C SER A 80 -37.38 -9.06 -11.35
N GLU A 81 -38.37 -8.29 -10.92
CA GLU A 81 -38.47 -7.72 -9.56
C GLU A 81 -38.34 -8.78 -8.45
N LYS A 82 -38.23 -10.07 -8.82
CA LYS A 82 -38.13 -11.22 -7.92
C LYS A 82 -36.70 -11.73 -7.67
N ALA A 83 -35.69 -11.12 -8.29
CA ALA A 83 -34.30 -11.50 -8.03
C ALA A 83 -33.96 -11.21 -6.56
N ALA A 84 -33.23 -12.13 -5.93
CA ALA A 84 -32.83 -11.99 -4.53
C ALA A 84 -31.83 -10.83 -4.32
N VAL A 85 -31.01 -10.55 -5.36
CA VAL A 85 -30.03 -9.46 -5.37
C VAL A 85 -30.24 -8.62 -6.64
N GLN A 86 -30.27 -7.31 -6.50
CA GLN A 86 -30.37 -6.39 -7.62
C GLN A 86 -29.19 -5.41 -7.61
N PHE A 87 -28.51 -5.28 -8.73
CA PHE A 87 -27.46 -4.29 -8.94
C PHE A 87 -27.99 -3.21 -9.91
N VAL A 88 -28.09 -1.97 -9.41
CA VAL A 88 -28.83 -0.91 -10.08
C VAL A 88 -27.95 0.31 -10.28
N ILE A 89 -27.67 0.65 -11.54
CA ILE A 89 -27.08 1.95 -11.86
C ILE A 89 -28.16 3.01 -11.73
N ILE A 90 -27.87 4.03 -10.95
CA ILE A 90 -28.71 5.20 -10.69
C ILE A 90 -28.00 6.46 -11.18
N ALA A 91 -28.75 7.52 -11.47
CA ALA A 91 -28.16 8.81 -11.74
C ALA A 91 -27.43 9.34 -10.48
N PRO A 92 -26.27 9.99 -10.62
CA PRO A 92 -25.61 10.64 -9.49
C PRO A 92 -26.53 11.70 -8.88
N GLY A 93 -26.54 11.76 -7.55
CA GLY A 93 -27.40 12.70 -6.81
C GLY A 93 -26.97 14.15 -7.01
N ASN A 94 -25.64 14.39 -7.09
CA ASN A 94 -25.02 15.69 -7.38
C ASN A 94 -23.79 15.52 -8.28
N GLU A 95 -23.42 16.57 -8.99
CA GLU A 95 -22.22 16.60 -9.86
C GLU A 95 -20.89 16.31 -9.10
N HIS A 96 -20.89 16.43 -7.79
CA HIS A 96 -19.71 16.23 -6.92
C HIS A 96 -19.70 14.89 -6.19
N ASP A 97 -20.73 14.03 -6.41
CA ASP A 97 -20.74 12.71 -5.80
C ASP A 97 -19.67 11.82 -6.42
N SER A 98 -18.95 11.07 -5.60
CA SER A 98 -17.94 10.13 -6.09
C SER A 98 -18.60 9.08 -6.99
N THR A 99 -18.00 8.84 -8.16
CA THR A 99 -18.43 7.75 -9.04
C THR A 99 -18.27 6.37 -8.40
N GLU A 100 -17.47 6.28 -7.33
CA GLU A 100 -17.23 5.05 -6.56
C GLU A 100 -18.17 4.91 -5.36
N SER A 101 -19.13 5.84 -5.16
CA SER A 101 -20.13 5.74 -4.09
C SER A 101 -21.15 4.64 -4.37
N TYR A 102 -21.75 4.11 -3.31
CA TYR A 102 -22.82 3.12 -3.41
C TYR A 102 -23.79 3.20 -2.21
N GLN A 103 -24.98 2.61 -2.40
CA GLN A 103 -25.88 2.24 -1.32
C GLN A 103 -26.15 0.73 -1.36
N LEU A 104 -26.09 0.08 -0.21
CA LEU A 104 -26.44 -1.33 -0.04
C LEU A 104 -27.62 -1.42 0.94
N GLU A 105 -28.77 -1.84 0.45
CA GLU A 105 -29.97 -2.09 1.25
C GLU A 105 -30.22 -3.59 1.35
N ILE A 106 -30.25 -4.12 2.58
CA ILE A 106 -30.66 -5.49 2.89
C ILE A 106 -31.92 -5.43 3.72
N THR A 107 -33.02 -5.89 3.13
CA THR A 107 -34.34 -5.93 3.76
C THR A 107 -34.85 -7.36 3.87
N SER A 108 -35.97 -7.57 4.56
CA SER A 108 -36.64 -8.89 4.58
C SER A 108 -37.15 -9.36 3.21
N LYS A 109 -37.14 -8.48 2.18
CA LYS A 109 -37.63 -8.78 0.82
C LYS A 109 -36.51 -9.12 -0.17
N GLY A 110 -35.27 -8.70 0.10
CA GLY A 110 -34.12 -8.89 -0.80
C GLY A 110 -33.03 -7.86 -0.56
N ILE A 111 -32.07 -7.88 -1.46
CA ILE A 111 -30.84 -7.08 -1.41
C ILE A 111 -30.80 -6.18 -2.65
N VAL A 112 -30.53 -4.90 -2.45
CA VAL A 112 -30.34 -3.93 -3.53
C VAL A 112 -28.97 -3.24 -3.33
N VAL A 113 -28.15 -3.26 -4.36
CA VAL A 113 -26.93 -2.45 -4.44
C VAL A 113 -27.16 -1.41 -5.52
N SER A 114 -27.13 -0.14 -5.18
CA SER A 114 -27.29 0.95 -6.13
C SER A 114 -26.07 1.86 -6.14
N ALA A 115 -25.65 2.32 -7.32
CA ALA A 115 -24.47 3.14 -7.49
C ALA A 115 -24.52 3.97 -8.79
N PRO A 116 -23.76 5.06 -8.91
CA PRO A 116 -23.67 5.84 -10.13
C PRO A 116 -22.78 5.21 -11.22
N SER A 117 -22.00 4.16 -10.90
CA SER A 117 -21.11 3.47 -11.83
C SER A 117 -20.92 2.00 -11.49
N GLY A 118 -20.32 1.24 -12.41
CA GLY A 118 -19.93 -0.16 -12.16
C GLY A 118 -18.91 -0.31 -11.03
N ALA A 119 -18.00 0.64 -10.86
CA ALA A 119 -17.07 0.65 -9.73
C ALA A 119 -17.80 0.75 -8.38
N GLY A 120 -18.79 1.63 -8.27
CA GLY A 120 -19.62 1.72 -7.07
C GLY A 120 -20.40 0.44 -6.78
N LEU A 121 -21.00 -0.20 -7.82
CA LEU A 121 -21.65 -1.51 -7.66
C LEU A 121 -20.67 -2.59 -7.22
N PHE A 122 -19.46 -2.58 -7.76
CA PHE A 122 -18.40 -3.50 -7.35
C PHE A 122 -18.04 -3.35 -5.88
N TYR A 123 -17.84 -2.12 -5.38
CA TYR A 123 -17.52 -1.88 -3.97
C TYR A 123 -18.70 -2.19 -3.03
N GLY A 124 -19.93 -1.92 -3.47
CA GLY A 124 -21.11 -2.36 -2.75
C GLY A 124 -21.21 -3.89 -2.67
N PHE A 125 -20.82 -4.59 -3.73
CA PHE A 125 -20.74 -6.05 -3.71
C PHE A 125 -19.62 -6.57 -2.79
N GLN A 126 -18.44 -5.92 -2.74
CA GLN A 126 -17.41 -6.26 -1.75
C GLN A 126 -17.91 -6.12 -0.31
N THR A 127 -18.70 -5.11 -0.05
CA THR A 127 -19.35 -4.92 1.26
C THR A 127 -20.34 -6.04 1.55
N LEU A 128 -21.18 -6.42 0.59
CA LEU A 128 -22.08 -7.57 0.71
C LEU A 128 -21.34 -8.87 1.04
N LEU A 129 -20.19 -9.11 0.37
CA LEU A 129 -19.33 -10.28 0.64
C LEU A 129 -18.75 -10.30 2.06
N GLN A 130 -18.44 -9.13 2.64
CA GLN A 130 -17.93 -9.05 4.01
C GLN A 130 -19.03 -9.25 5.06
N LEU A 131 -20.31 -8.93 4.71
CA LEU A 131 -21.48 -9.13 5.58
C LEU A 131 -21.99 -10.57 5.56
N ALA A 132 -21.68 -11.34 4.52
CA ALA A 132 -22.23 -12.66 4.30
C ALA A 132 -21.52 -13.73 5.15
N ASP A 133 -22.12 -14.08 6.27
CA ASP A 133 -21.66 -15.21 7.08
C ASP A 133 -22.31 -16.50 6.55
N ALA A 134 -21.48 -17.48 6.21
CA ALA A 134 -21.91 -18.77 5.68
C ALA A 134 -22.49 -19.65 6.78
N ASP A 135 -23.69 -20.15 6.58
CA ASP A 135 -24.33 -21.15 7.43
C ASP A 135 -23.84 -22.58 7.11
N THR A 136 -24.02 -23.50 8.02
CA THR A 136 -23.59 -24.90 7.88
C THR A 136 -24.27 -25.65 6.72
N ASP A 137 -25.46 -25.18 6.27
CA ASP A 137 -26.19 -25.72 5.13
C ASP A 137 -25.82 -25.03 3.80
N GLY A 138 -24.91 -24.05 3.87
CA GLY A 138 -24.39 -23.30 2.74
C GLY A 138 -25.33 -22.22 2.21
N THR A 139 -26.28 -21.78 3.01
CA THR A 139 -26.97 -20.50 2.85
C THR A 139 -26.16 -19.40 3.53
N TYR A 140 -26.56 -18.12 3.38
CA TYR A 140 -25.88 -16.99 4.01
C TYR A 140 -26.89 -16.19 4.83
N THR A 141 -26.53 -15.96 6.09
CA THR A 141 -27.32 -15.10 6.98
C THR A 141 -26.75 -13.69 6.95
N LEU A 142 -27.57 -12.71 6.60
CA LEU A 142 -27.22 -11.30 6.43
C LEU A 142 -28.02 -10.43 7.39
N PRO A 143 -27.42 -9.45 8.07
CA PRO A 143 -28.15 -8.47 8.87
C PRO A 143 -29.03 -7.58 7.97
N LEU A 144 -30.15 -7.08 8.50
CA LEU A 144 -30.92 -6.05 7.80
C LEU A 144 -30.25 -4.69 8.01
N VAL A 145 -29.78 -4.08 6.91
CA VAL A 145 -28.99 -2.84 6.94
C VAL A 145 -29.34 -1.92 5.77
N ASP A 146 -29.15 -0.62 5.99
CA ASP A 146 -28.98 0.39 4.95
C ASP A 146 -27.59 1.01 5.12
N ILE A 147 -26.72 0.81 4.13
CA ILE A 147 -25.36 1.31 4.10
C ILE A 147 -25.22 2.31 2.96
N LYS A 148 -24.75 3.52 3.27
CA LYS A 148 -24.34 4.54 2.29
C LYS A 148 -22.87 4.80 2.45
N ASP A 149 -22.13 4.72 1.34
CA ASP A 149 -20.67 4.72 1.41
C ASP A 149 -20.04 5.38 0.19
N ALA A 150 -18.86 5.97 0.39
CA ALA A 150 -18.03 6.57 -0.64
C ALA A 150 -16.60 6.71 -0.14
N PRO A 151 -15.58 6.62 -1.03
CA PRO A 151 -14.19 6.77 -0.62
C PRO A 151 -13.86 8.22 -0.25
N ARG A 152 -12.93 8.37 0.70
CA ARG A 152 -12.31 9.65 1.05
C ARG A 152 -11.36 10.15 -0.03
N PHE A 153 -10.54 9.25 -0.59
CA PHE A 153 -9.54 9.55 -1.61
C PHE A 153 -9.78 8.77 -2.89
N ALA A 154 -9.48 9.42 -4.02
CA ALA A 154 -9.53 8.78 -5.34
C ALA A 154 -8.38 7.79 -5.57
N TYR A 155 -7.19 8.02 -4.97
CA TYR A 155 -6.04 7.13 -5.05
C TYR A 155 -5.87 6.34 -3.75
N ARG A 156 -5.89 5.00 -3.85
CA ARG A 156 -5.77 4.09 -2.70
C ARG A 156 -4.86 2.94 -3.10
N GLY A 157 -3.55 3.08 -2.79
CA GLY A 157 -2.49 2.29 -3.41
C GLY A 157 -1.87 1.21 -2.53
N LEU A 158 -1.38 0.18 -3.21
CA LEU A 158 -0.39 -0.78 -2.70
C LEU A 158 0.77 -0.85 -3.69
N HIS A 159 1.98 -0.54 -3.22
CA HIS A 159 3.22 -0.79 -3.95
C HIS A 159 3.74 -2.19 -3.65
N GLN A 160 4.20 -2.90 -4.68
CA GLN A 160 4.85 -4.20 -4.55
C GLN A 160 6.18 -4.22 -5.31
N ASP A 161 7.25 -4.42 -4.58
CA ASP A 161 8.58 -4.66 -5.12
C ASP A 161 8.71 -6.12 -5.56
N VAL A 162 8.85 -6.32 -6.87
CA VAL A 162 9.11 -7.63 -7.48
C VAL A 162 10.53 -7.71 -8.05
N SER A 163 11.31 -6.62 -7.93
CA SER A 163 12.69 -6.58 -8.38
C SER A 163 13.62 -7.28 -7.40
N ARG A 164 13.56 -6.92 -6.10
CA ARG A 164 14.47 -7.51 -5.10
C ARG A 164 14.24 -9.02 -4.96
N HIS A 165 12.98 -9.47 -5.06
CA HIS A 165 12.61 -10.88 -5.17
C HIS A 165 11.42 -11.04 -6.11
N PHE A 166 11.60 -11.82 -7.19
CA PHE A 166 10.56 -12.04 -8.19
C PHE A 166 9.32 -12.72 -7.57
N ARG A 167 8.14 -12.30 -8.01
CA ARG A 167 6.84 -12.91 -7.64
C ARG A 167 6.11 -13.38 -8.89
N THR A 168 5.47 -14.55 -8.81
CA THR A 168 4.71 -15.09 -9.94
C THR A 168 3.47 -14.25 -10.22
N LYS A 169 2.92 -14.34 -11.42
CA LYS A 169 1.67 -13.65 -11.78
C LYS A 169 0.47 -14.13 -10.93
N GLU A 170 0.47 -15.38 -10.51
CA GLU A 170 -0.56 -15.94 -9.63
C GLU A 170 -0.53 -15.27 -8.26
N PHE A 171 0.67 -15.00 -7.73
CA PHE A 171 0.81 -14.25 -6.49
C PHE A 171 0.28 -12.81 -6.64
N ILE A 172 0.62 -12.13 -7.72
CA ILE A 172 0.11 -10.76 -7.98
C ILE A 172 -1.41 -10.75 -8.08
N LYS A 173 -2.00 -11.70 -8.82
CA LYS A 173 -3.47 -11.84 -8.91
C LYS A 173 -4.12 -12.09 -7.55
N LYS A 174 -3.52 -12.93 -6.71
CA LYS A 174 -3.99 -13.15 -5.35
C LYS A 174 -3.98 -11.86 -4.51
N GLN A 175 -2.95 -11.01 -4.66
CA GLN A 175 -2.92 -9.72 -3.98
C GLN A 175 -3.99 -8.77 -4.53
N LEU A 176 -4.24 -8.77 -5.83
CA LEU A 176 -5.33 -7.99 -6.45
C LEU A 176 -6.71 -8.39 -5.90
N ASP A 177 -6.95 -9.69 -5.61
CA ASP A 177 -8.18 -10.14 -4.97
C ASP A 177 -8.37 -9.55 -3.57
N ALA A 178 -7.30 -9.53 -2.77
CA ALA A 178 -7.35 -8.90 -1.44
C ALA A 178 -7.50 -7.37 -1.52
N MET A 179 -6.80 -6.72 -2.47
CA MET A 179 -6.96 -5.29 -2.72
C MET A 179 -8.41 -4.94 -3.07
N ALA A 180 -9.04 -5.72 -3.94
CA ALA A 180 -10.44 -5.57 -4.31
C ALA A 180 -11.38 -5.68 -3.09
N ARG A 181 -11.18 -6.71 -2.24
CA ARG A 181 -11.96 -6.91 -1.02
C ARG A 181 -11.93 -5.70 -0.08
N TYR A 182 -10.75 -5.06 0.04
CA TYR A 182 -10.55 -3.89 0.90
C TYR A 182 -10.63 -2.55 0.15
N LYS A 183 -11.21 -2.55 -1.07
CA LYS A 183 -11.51 -1.35 -1.87
C LYS A 183 -10.29 -0.49 -2.21
N LEU A 184 -9.11 -1.10 -2.29
CA LEU A 184 -7.93 -0.47 -2.88
C LEU A 184 -8.05 -0.49 -4.41
N ASN A 185 -7.62 0.58 -5.08
CA ASN A 185 -7.84 0.73 -6.53
C ASN A 185 -6.57 0.98 -7.35
N THR A 186 -5.40 0.91 -6.73
CA THR A 186 -4.14 1.14 -7.45
C THR A 186 -3.06 0.16 -6.99
N LEU A 187 -2.55 -0.65 -7.93
CA LEU A 187 -1.31 -1.41 -7.77
C LEU A 187 -0.16 -0.61 -8.37
N HIS A 188 0.77 -0.17 -7.55
CA HIS A 188 2.05 0.38 -7.97
C HIS A 188 3.04 -0.78 -8.08
N TRP A 189 3.43 -1.12 -9.31
CA TRP A 189 4.22 -2.31 -9.60
C TRP A 189 5.67 -1.94 -9.89
N HIS A 190 6.54 -2.17 -8.89
CA HIS A 190 7.95 -1.86 -8.96
C HIS A 190 8.70 -2.97 -9.73
N LEU A 191 8.83 -2.76 -11.05
CA LEU A 191 9.27 -3.77 -12.02
C LEU A 191 10.77 -3.81 -12.23
N THR A 192 11.49 -2.73 -11.90
CA THR A 192 12.92 -2.60 -12.18
C THR A 192 13.65 -1.97 -11.02
N ASP A 193 14.80 -2.51 -10.68
CA ASP A 193 15.73 -2.02 -9.67
C ASP A 193 17.03 -2.83 -9.79
N GLY A 194 18.10 -2.39 -9.16
CA GLY A 194 19.42 -3.03 -9.23
C GLY A 194 19.43 -4.53 -8.98
N ALA A 195 18.45 -5.09 -8.27
CA ALA A 195 18.39 -6.53 -8.01
C ALA A 195 17.84 -7.37 -9.18
N GLY A 196 17.19 -6.75 -10.16
CA GLY A 196 16.75 -7.43 -11.37
C GLY A 196 15.67 -6.69 -12.17
N TRP A 197 15.76 -6.80 -13.47
CA TRP A 197 14.77 -6.31 -14.43
C TRP A 197 13.63 -7.33 -14.61
N ARG A 198 12.36 -6.93 -14.48
CA ARG A 198 11.23 -7.89 -14.39
C ARG A 198 10.21 -7.81 -15.53
N LEU A 199 10.40 -6.97 -16.53
CA LEU A 199 9.47 -6.84 -17.66
C LEU A 199 10.17 -7.11 -18.99
N GLU A 200 9.57 -7.96 -19.83
CA GLU A 200 10.04 -8.16 -21.20
C GLU A 200 9.93 -6.86 -22.02
N ILE A 201 11.08 -6.43 -22.58
CA ILE A 201 11.17 -5.35 -23.56
C ILE A 201 11.72 -5.95 -24.85
N LYS A 202 10.87 -6.09 -25.84
CA LYS A 202 11.22 -6.80 -27.10
C LYS A 202 12.36 -6.16 -27.86
N ARG A 203 12.51 -4.85 -27.72
CA ARG A 203 13.63 -4.09 -28.32
C ARG A 203 14.96 -4.37 -27.63
N TYR A 204 14.94 -4.76 -26.36
CA TYR A 204 16.11 -4.99 -25.52
C TYR A 204 15.99 -6.34 -24.80
N PRO A 205 16.01 -7.47 -25.52
CA PRO A 205 15.83 -8.80 -24.91
C PRO A 205 16.90 -9.13 -23.87
N GLU A 206 18.09 -8.53 -23.99
CA GLU A 206 19.20 -8.71 -23.05
C GLU A 206 18.80 -8.34 -21.60
N LEU A 207 17.84 -7.43 -21.40
CA LEU A 207 17.36 -7.06 -20.07
C LEU A 207 16.78 -8.25 -19.31
N THR A 208 16.04 -9.11 -19.98
CA THR A 208 15.46 -10.32 -19.36
C THR A 208 16.36 -11.55 -19.47
N GLU A 209 17.19 -11.63 -20.51
CA GLU A 209 18.12 -12.74 -20.68
C GLU A 209 19.31 -12.70 -19.71
N GLN A 210 19.80 -11.49 -19.37
CA GLN A 210 21.03 -11.29 -18.61
C GLN A 210 20.83 -10.56 -17.27
N ALA A 211 19.81 -9.72 -17.12
CA ALA A 211 19.61 -8.89 -15.94
C ALA A 211 18.38 -9.28 -15.08
N ALA A 212 17.60 -10.31 -15.47
CA ALA A 212 16.47 -10.80 -14.69
C ALA A 212 16.85 -11.90 -13.68
N TYR A 213 18.06 -12.41 -13.73
CA TYR A 213 18.54 -13.51 -12.89
C TYR A 213 19.86 -13.19 -12.23
N ARG A 214 20.10 -13.73 -11.05
CA ARG A 214 21.33 -13.59 -10.29
C ARG A 214 21.79 -14.93 -9.72
N PRO A 215 23.10 -15.20 -9.59
CA PRO A 215 23.61 -16.45 -9.03
C PRO A 215 23.67 -16.40 -7.49
N TYR A 216 22.60 -15.92 -6.85
CA TYR A 216 22.49 -15.72 -5.41
C TYR A 216 21.06 -16.02 -4.94
N PRO A 217 20.88 -16.71 -3.80
CA PRO A 217 19.57 -17.18 -3.35
C PRO A 217 18.63 -16.08 -2.82
N ASN A 218 19.16 -14.89 -2.57
CA ASN A 218 18.39 -13.74 -2.09
C ASN A 218 19.13 -12.42 -2.29
N TRP A 219 18.44 -11.31 -2.06
CA TRP A 219 19.00 -9.96 -2.21
C TRP A 219 20.23 -9.72 -1.33
N LYS A 220 20.21 -10.14 -0.07
CA LYS A 220 21.32 -9.94 0.88
C LYS A 220 22.61 -10.61 0.43
N ALA A 221 22.51 -11.82 -0.10
CA ALA A 221 23.66 -12.53 -0.68
C ALA A 221 24.15 -11.85 -1.96
N TRP A 222 23.25 -11.38 -2.83
CA TRP A 222 23.60 -10.61 -4.03
C TRP A 222 24.30 -9.30 -3.68
N TRP A 223 23.75 -8.53 -2.74
CA TRP A 223 24.33 -7.26 -2.28
C TRP A 223 25.76 -7.41 -1.76
N LYS A 224 26.01 -8.45 -0.96
CA LYS A 224 27.34 -8.76 -0.41
C LYS A 224 28.25 -9.48 -1.40
N GLY A 225 27.70 -10.15 -2.40
CA GLY A 225 28.40 -11.01 -3.35
C GLY A 225 28.93 -10.31 -4.60
N GLY A 226 28.89 -8.97 -4.64
CA GLY A 226 29.41 -8.18 -5.77
C GLY A 226 28.38 -7.89 -6.86
N ARG A 227 27.09 -8.07 -6.59
CA ARG A 227 25.93 -7.64 -7.38
C ARG A 227 25.94 -8.14 -8.83
N LYS A 228 26.34 -9.41 -9.05
CA LYS A 228 26.43 -10.01 -10.39
C LYS A 228 25.08 -10.56 -10.83
N TYR A 229 24.92 -10.62 -12.17
CA TYR A 229 23.77 -11.24 -12.85
C TYR A 229 24.21 -12.48 -13.61
N CYS A 230 23.26 -13.31 -14.00
CA CYS A 230 23.49 -14.52 -14.79
C CYS A 230 22.30 -14.79 -15.72
N THR A 231 22.48 -15.72 -16.64
CA THR A 231 21.39 -16.22 -17.46
C THR A 231 20.51 -17.19 -16.65
N LYS A 232 19.28 -17.40 -17.11
CA LYS A 232 18.30 -18.31 -16.49
C LYS A 232 18.87 -19.72 -16.21
N ASP A 233 19.66 -20.24 -17.12
CA ASP A 233 20.19 -21.62 -17.06
C ASP A 233 21.49 -21.73 -16.25
N ALA A 234 21.98 -20.64 -15.67
CA ALA A 234 23.17 -20.66 -14.84
C ALA A 234 22.91 -21.43 -13.53
N PRO A 235 23.90 -22.19 -13.02
CA PRO A 235 23.77 -22.88 -11.74
C PRO A 235 23.43 -21.92 -10.59
N GLY A 236 22.35 -22.20 -9.87
CA GLY A 236 21.90 -21.38 -8.75
C GLY A 236 21.23 -20.06 -9.15
N ALA A 237 20.80 -19.91 -10.40
CA ALA A 237 20.07 -18.73 -10.86
C ALA A 237 18.75 -18.56 -10.08
N ASP A 238 18.59 -17.39 -9.46
CA ASP A 238 17.37 -16.92 -8.79
C ASP A 238 16.85 -15.69 -9.53
N GLY A 239 15.55 -15.64 -9.82
CA GLY A 239 14.92 -14.53 -10.52
C GLY A 239 13.76 -14.96 -11.40
N GLY A 240 13.40 -14.09 -12.31
CA GLY A 240 12.29 -14.25 -13.23
C GLY A 240 11.89 -12.93 -13.84
N TYR A 241 10.99 -12.97 -14.79
CA TYR A 241 10.38 -11.78 -15.40
C TYR A 241 8.99 -12.09 -15.91
N TYR A 242 8.23 -11.07 -16.20
CA TYR A 242 6.93 -11.15 -16.84
C TYR A 242 7.10 -10.91 -18.34
N THR A 243 6.54 -11.82 -19.14
CA THR A 243 6.36 -11.54 -20.58
C THR A 243 5.38 -10.37 -20.74
N GLN A 244 5.38 -9.72 -21.89
CA GLN A 244 4.38 -8.68 -22.15
C GLN A 244 2.95 -9.23 -22.04
N ASP A 245 2.73 -10.48 -22.44
CA ASP A 245 1.43 -11.14 -22.32
C ASP A 245 1.06 -11.41 -20.85
N ASP A 246 2.01 -11.84 -20.00
CA ASP A 246 1.78 -11.96 -18.56
C ASP A 246 1.40 -10.60 -17.92
N ALA A 247 2.09 -9.54 -18.33
CA ALA A 247 1.80 -8.21 -17.81
C ALA A 247 0.40 -7.71 -18.25
N ARG A 248 0.03 -7.91 -19.53
CA ARG A 248 -1.33 -7.60 -20.03
C ARG A 248 -2.41 -8.42 -19.32
N GLU A 249 -2.14 -9.70 -19.04
CA GLU A 249 -3.05 -10.57 -18.29
C GLU A 249 -3.28 -10.04 -16.86
N ILE A 250 -2.23 -9.56 -16.17
CA ILE A 250 -2.34 -8.94 -14.84
C ILE A 250 -3.11 -7.62 -14.91
N VAL A 251 -2.82 -6.77 -15.89
CA VAL A 251 -3.52 -5.49 -16.10
C VAL A 251 -5.02 -5.72 -16.34
N GLU A 252 -5.38 -6.70 -17.17
CA GLU A 252 -6.78 -7.03 -17.42
C GLU A 252 -7.47 -7.62 -16.18
N TYR A 253 -6.78 -8.49 -15.44
CA TYR A 253 -7.29 -9.04 -14.18
C TYR A 253 -7.55 -7.96 -13.13
N ALA A 254 -6.66 -6.97 -13.04
CA ALA A 254 -6.80 -5.80 -12.18
C ALA A 254 -7.98 -4.90 -12.62
N ARG A 255 -8.11 -4.64 -13.93
CA ARG A 255 -9.19 -3.84 -14.51
C ARG A 255 -10.58 -4.39 -14.15
N GLN A 256 -10.75 -5.70 -14.22
CA GLN A 256 -12.00 -6.39 -13.81
C GLN A 256 -12.33 -6.23 -12.33
N ARG A 257 -11.37 -5.74 -11.53
CA ARG A 257 -11.50 -5.42 -10.10
C ARG A 257 -11.47 -3.93 -9.81
N HIS A 258 -11.60 -3.11 -10.85
CA HIS A 258 -11.47 -1.65 -10.77
C HIS A 258 -10.15 -1.20 -10.15
N ILE A 259 -9.06 -1.93 -10.42
CA ILE A 259 -7.71 -1.62 -9.97
C ILE A 259 -6.87 -1.19 -11.18
N THR A 260 -6.28 -0.01 -11.09
CA THR A 260 -5.29 0.49 -12.04
C THR A 260 -3.91 -0.04 -11.68
N VAL A 261 -3.16 -0.52 -12.66
CA VAL A 261 -1.75 -0.92 -12.49
C VAL A 261 -0.84 0.19 -13.00
N ILE A 262 -0.06 0.80 -12.10
CA ILE A 262 0.95 1.80 -12.42
C ILE A 262 2.31 1.11 -12.45
N PRO A 263 2.99 1.01 -13.62
CA PRO A 263 4.32 0.46 -13.70
C PRO A 263 5.35 1.47 -13.21
N GLU A 264 6.38 1.00 -12.52
CA GLU A 264 7.57 1.78 -12.21
C GLU A 264 8.77 1.26 -13.00
N ILE A 265 9.44 2.20 -13.69
CA ILE A 265 10.70 1.99 -14.42
C ILE A 265 11.71 2.98 -13.86
N GLU A 266 12.69 2.48 -13.14
CA GLU A 266 13.66 3.28 -12.42
C GLU A 266 14.57 4.10 -13.32
N MET A 267 14.70 5.37 -12.99
CA MET A 267 15.66 6.31 -13.57
C MET A 267 15.80 7.55 -12.67
N PRO A 268 16.97 8.16 -12.54
CA PRO A 268 18.26 7.72 -13.10
C PRO A 268 19.01 6.73 -12.24
N GLY A 269 18.64 6.56 -10.95
CA GLY A 269 19.24 5.63 -9.99
C GLY A 269 18.72 4.21 -10.14
N HIS A 270 19.09 3.33 -9.21
CA HIS A 270 18.62 1.95 -9.10
C HIS A 270 18.68 1.13 -10.40
N SER A 271 19.66 1.45 -11.28
CA SER A 271 19.75 0.93 -12.66
C SER A 271 20.96 0.03 -12.89
N GLU A 272 21.52 -0.59 -11.82
CA GLU A 272 22.69 -1.47 -11.91
C GLU A 272 22.48 -2.61 -12.90
N GLU A 273 21.28 -3.17 -12.97
CA GLU A 273 20.90 -4.29 -13.83
C GLU A 273 20.98 -3.89 -15.31
N VAL A 274 20.47 -2.70 -15.65
CA VAL A 274 20.57 -2.15 -17.01
C VAL A 274 22.03 -1.85 -17.36
N LEU A 275 22.75 -1.20 -16.46
CA LEU A 275 24.13 -0.75 -16.70
C LEU A 275 25.14 -1.90 -16.68
N ALA A 276 24.79 -3.05 -16.13
CA ALA A 276 25.57 -4.27 -16.29
C ALA A 276 25.53 -4.82 -17.72
N VAL A 277 24.37 -4.69 -18.38
CA VAL A 277 24.12 -5.17 -19.75
C VAL A 277 24.49 -4.10 -20.80
N PHE A 278 24.14 -2.85 -20.53
CA PHE A 278 24.38 -1.69 -21.40
C PHE A 278 25.33 -0.67 -20.73
N PRO A 279 26.60 -1.03 -20.45
CA PRO A 279 27.52 -0.17 -19.69
C PRO A 279 27.79 1.18 -20.34
N GLN A 280 27.65 1.30 -21.67
CA GLN A 280 27.80 2.55 -22.41
C GLN A 280 26.76 3.63 -21.99
N LEU A 281 25.70 3.26 -21.32
CA LEU A 281 24.70 4.20 -20.78
C LEU A 281 25.12 4.79 -19.42
N SER A 282 26.23 4.30 -18.84
CA SER A 282 26.80 4.83 -17.59
C SER A 282 27.93 5.84 -17.84
N CYS A 283 28.24 6.64 -16.82
CA CYS A 283 29.34 7.61 -16.88
C CYS A 283 30.72 6.94 -17.02
N SER A 284 30.91 5.73 -16.52
CA SER A 284 32.17 5.00 -16.60
C SER A 284 32.34 4.22 -17.91
N GLY A 285 31.25 3.91 -18.61
CA GLY A 285 31.23 3.00 -19.74
C GLY A 285 31.62 1.56 -19.38
N LYS A 286 31.56 1.20 -18.07
CA LYS A 286 31.97 -0.12 -17.56
C LYS A 286 30.87 -0.77 -16.76
N PRO A 287 30.60 -2.09 -16.90
CA PRO A 287 29.60 -2.78 -16.12
C PRO A 287 29.98 -2.81 -14.62
N TYR A 288 29.00 -2.83 -13.74
CA TYR A 288 29.15 -2.95 -12.28
C TYR A 288 29.92 -1.81 -11.60
N VAL A 289 29.97 -0.61 -12.19
CA VAL A 289 30.65 0.56 -11.62
C VAL A 289 29.67 1.63 -11.18
N ASN A 290 28.63 1.87 -11.95
CA ASN A 290 27.61 2.86 -11.67
C ASN A 290 26.27 2.20 -11.38
N SER A 291 25.45 2.86 -10.57
CA SER A 291 24.04 2.54 -10.31
C SER A 291 23.08 3.51 -11.00
N GLU A 292 23.63 4.56 -11.62
CA GLU A 292 22.87 5.65 -12.23
C GLU A 292 23.27 5.86 -13.69
N PHE A 293 22.30 6.21 -14.53
CA PHE A 293 22.50 6.55 -15.93
C PHE A 293 23.37 7.81 -16.14
N CYS A 294 24.08 7.86 -17.26
CA CYS A 294 24.79 9.05 -17.70
C CYS A 294 23.81 10.03 -18.39
N ILE A 295 23.40 11.09 -17.70
CA ILE A 295 22.45 12.08 -18.23
C ILE A 295 23.09 12.95 -19.34
N GLY A 296 24.42 12.99 -19.41
CA GLY A 296 25.13 13.65 -20.51
C GLY A 296 25.06 12.90 -21.84
N ASN A 297 24.71 11.60 -21.83
CA ASN A 297 24.65 10.75 -23.02
C ASN A 297 23.24 10.74 -23.63
N GLU A 298 23.08 11.08 -24.92
CA GLU A 298 21.78 11.03 -25.61
C GLU A 298 21.25 9.60 -25.79
N ASP A 299 22.12 8.59 -25.85
CA ASP A 299 21.71 7.20 -25.95
C ASP A 299 20.90 6.77 -24.71
N THR A 300 21.16 7.36 -23.55
CA THR A 300 20.35 7.17 -22.33
C THR A 300 18.90 7.56 -22.58
N PHE A 301 18.67 8.72 -23.15
CA PHE A 301 17.29 9.18 -23.45
C PHE A 301 16.64 8.30 -24.50
N THR A 302 17.38 7.92 -25.55
CA THR A 302 16.87 7.00 -26.58
C THR A 302 16.48 5.66 -25.98
N PHE A 303 17.29 5.09 -25.09
CA PHE A 303 17.01 3.83 -24.40
C PHE A 303 15.76 3.95 -23.55
N LEU A 304 15.70 4.94 -22.65
CA LEU A 304 14.57 5.14 -21.73
C LEU A 304 13.27 5.38 -22.50
N GLN A 305 13.28 6.22 -23.54
CA GLN A 305 12.10 6.46 -24.36
C GLN A 305 11.62 5.20 -25.09
N ASN A 306 12.52 4.40 -25.62
CA ASN A 306 12.17 3.12 -26.25
C ASN A 306 11.53 2.13 -25.26
N VAL A 307 12.06 2.05 -24.03
CA VAL A 307 11.47 1.23 -22.96
C VAL A 307 10.06 1.75 -22.63
N LEU A 308 9.93 3.06 -22.41
CA LEU A 308 8.63 3.66 -22.05
C LEU A 308 7.58 3.49 -23.15
N LEU A 309 7.94 3.45 -24.43
CA LEU A 309 6.99 3.15 -25.52
C LEU A 309 6.37 1.76 -25.38
N GLU A 310 7.17 0.73 -25.09
CA GLU A 310 6.64 -0.61 -24.87
C GLU A 310 5.86 -0.72 -23.56
N VAL A 311 6.29 -0.03 -22.50
CA VAL A 311 5.56 0.06 -21.23
C VAL A 311 4.18 0.69 -21.44
N MET A 312 4.08 1.80 -22.16
CA MET A 312 2.80 2.46 -22.43
C MET A 312 1.86 1.64 -23.32
N ASP A 313 2.39 0.75 -24.15
CA ASP A 313 1.58 -0.21 -24.93
C ASP A 313 0.95 -1.32 -24.06
N ILE A 314 1.61 -1.67 -22.97
CA ILE A 314 1.16 -2.71 -22.02
C ILE A 314 0.21 -2.12 -20.97
N PHE A 315 0.57 -0.95 -20.41
CA PHE A 315 -0.11 -0.33 -19.27
C PHE A 315 -0.97 0.86 -19.71
N PRO A 316 -2.30 0.76 -19.62
CA PRO A 316 -3.19 1.85 -20.00
C PRO A 316 -3.30 2.96 -18.95
N SER A 317 -2.61 2.84 -17.80
CA SER A 317 -2.64 3.81 -16.71
C SER A 317 -2.27 5.22 -17.18
N GLU A 318 -2.93 6.22 -16.65
CA GLU A 318 -2.59 7.62 -16.88
C GLU A 318 -1.17 7.94 -16.38
N TYR A 319 -0.79 7.36 -15.24
CA TYR A 319 0.53 7.54 -14.62
C TYR A 319 1.52 6.47 -15.05
N ILE A 320 2.75 6.92 -15.32
CA ILE A 320 3.95 6.08 -15.36
C ILE A 320 4.90 6.58 -14.28
N HIS A 321 5.28 5.70 -13.37
CA HIS A 321 6.24 6.04 -12.32
C HIS A 321 7.67 5.85 -12.85
N VAL A 322 8.53 6.86 -12.61
CA VAL A 322 9.90 6.88 -13.15
C VAL A 322 10.97 6.78 -12.06
N GLY A 323 10.58 6.45 -10.83
CA GLY A 323 11.49 6.43 -9.69
C GLY A 323 11.95 7.85 -9.32
N GLY A 324 13.22 8.13 -9.50
CA GLY A 324 13.84 9.45 -9.26
C GLY A 324 14.62 9.52 -7.95
N ASP A 325 14.53 8.48 -7.13
CA ASP A 325 15.09 8.39 -5.79
C ASP A 325 16.56 8.00 -5.77
N GLU A 326 17.21 8.37 -4.70
CA GLU A 326 18.53 7.92 -4.22
C GLU A 326 19.68 7.88 -5.27
N ALA A 327 19.58 8.67 -6.35
CA ALA A 327 20.62 8.68 -7.39
C ALA A 327 21.99 9.14 -6.84
N ASN A 328 23.02 8.33 -7.07
CA ASN A 328 24.39 8.69 -6.71
C ASN A 328 24.96 9.70 -7.70
N MET A 329 24.88 10.97 -7.40
CA MET A 329 25.25 12.06 -8.30
C MET A 329 26.77 12.30 -8.42
N GLU A 330 27.61 11.55 -7.70
CA GLU A 330 29.07 11.80 -7.67
C GLU A 330 29.76 11.52 -9.01
N SER A 331 29.26 10.57 -9.79
CA SER A 331 29.79 10.28 -11.11
C SER A 331 29.54 11.42 -12.09
N TRP A 332 28.37 12.08 -12.01
CA TRP A 332 28.00 13.19 -12.90
C TRP A 332 28.90 14.42 -12.72
N LYS A 333 29.40 14.67 -11.51
CA LYS A 333 30.34 15.76 -11.21
C LYS A 333 31.65 15.65 -11.96
N LYS A 334 32.07 14.43 -12.32
CA LYS A 334 33.34 14.12 -12.96
C LYS A 334 33.20 13.67 -14.41
N CYS A 335 31.99 13.33 -14.85
CA CYS A 335 31.72 12.82 -16.20
C CYS A 335 31.80 13.96 -17.24
N PRO A 336 32.70 13.86 -18.27
CA PRO A 336 32.80 14.91 -19.27
C PRO A 336 31.52 15.16 -20.06
N LEU A 337 30.71 14.13 -20.32
CA LEU A 337 29.44 14.25 -21.02
C LEU A 337 28.40 14.98 -20.15
N CYS A 338 28.27 14.63 -18.86
CA CYS A 338 27.38 15.31 -17.92
C CYS A 338 27.80 16.77 -17.76
N GLN A 339 29.09 17.07 -17.59
CA GLN A 339 29.56 18.45 -17.46
C GLN A 339 29.34 19.26 -18.74
N LYS A 340 29.53 18.64 -19.93
CA LYS A 340 29.20 19.27 -21.22
C LYS A 340 27.71 19.59 -21.31
N ARG A 341 26.84 18.66 -20.90
CA ARG A 341 25.38 18.87 -20.86
C ARG A 341 25.02 20.02 -19.93
N MET A 342 25.51 19.98 -18.70
CA MET A 342 25.25 21.05 -17.72
C MET A 342 25.62 22.42 -18.27
N LYS A 343 26.78 22.55 -18.88
CA LYS A 343 27.22 23.79 -19.51
C LYS A 343 26.31 24.23 -20.68
N ALA A 344 25.89 23.28 -21.51
CA ALA A 344 25.05 23.57 -22.69
C ALA A 344 23.64 24.03 -22.30
N GLU A 345 23.09 23.45 -21.23
CA GLU A 345 21.74 23.73 -20.74
C GLU A 345 21.73 24.83 -19.64
N GLY A 346 22.90 25.36 -19.24
CA GLY A 346 23.02 26.39 -18.22
C GLY A 346 22.72 25.92 -16.81
N LEU A 347 22.92 24.61 -16.52
CA LEU A 347 22.64 24.01 -15.22
C LEU A 347 23.81 24.28 -14.25
N SER A 348 23.48 24.66 -13.02
CA SER A 348 24.46 25.10 -12.01
C SER A 348 24.98 23.94 -11.16
N ASP A 349 24.18 22.88 -10.94
CA ASP A 349 24.57 21.72 -10.15
C ASP A 349 23.97 20.40 -10.69
N VAL A 350 24.37 19.30 -10.06
CA VAL A 350 23.93 17.95 -10.48
C VAL A 350 22.48 17.63 -10.14
N LYS A 351 21.85 18.35 -9.21
CA LYS A 351 20.42 18.21 -8.93
C LYS A 351 19.60 18.80 -10.08
N GLU A 352 20.03 19.94 -10.63
CA GLU A 352 19.42 20.50 -11.84
C GLU A 352 19.65 19.56 -13.06
N LEU A 353 20.74 18.80 -13.10
CA LEU A 353 20.93 17.79 -14.13
C LEU A 353 19.94 16.61 -14.00
N GLN A 354 19.64 16.16 -12.79
CA GLN A 354 18.56 15.20 -12.57
C GLN A 354 17.21 15.77 -12.97
N SER A 355 16.91 16.99 -12.55
CA SER A 355 15.69 17.70 -12.95
C SER A 355 15.56 17.80 -14.47
N TYR A 356 16.65 18.07 -15.19
CA TYR A 356 16.68 18.07 -16.65
C TYR A 356 16.25 16.72 -17.25
N LEU A 357 16.70 15.59 -16.69
CA LEU A 357 16.22 14.26 -17.11
C LEU A 357 14.70 14.14 -16.89
N ILE A 358 14.24 14.48 -15.68
CA ILE A 358 12.82 14.35 -15.32
C ILE A 358 11.94 15.21 -16.23
N HIS A 359 12.34 16.46 -16.52
CA HIS A 359 11.61 17.32 -17.46
C HIS A 359 11.54 16.74 -18.87
N ARG A 360 12.62 16.14 -19.37
CA ARG A 360 12.60 15.50 -20.69
C ARG A 360 11.71 14.26 -20.72
N MET A 361 11.72 13.46 -19.66
CA MET A 361 10.83 12.29 -19.56
C MET A 361 9.38 12.69 -19.36
N GLU A 362 9.11 13.70 -18.55
CA GLU A 362 7.75 14.25 -18.40
C GLU A 362 7.21 14.73 -19.74
N LYS A 363 7.99 15.55 -20.46
CA LYS A 363 7.56 16.01 -21.80
C LYS A 363 7.28 14.83 -22.73
N PHE A 364 8.12 13.82 -22.74
CA PHE A 364 7.94 12.63 -23.57
C PHE A 364 6.66 11.89 -23.20
N LEU A 365 6.38 11.67 -21.91
CA LEU A 365 5.16 11.03 -21.42
C LEU A 365 3.91 11.86 -21.74
N ASN A 366 3.96 13.18 -21.55
CA ASN A 366 2.87 14.09 -21.89
C ASN A 366 2.55 14.11 -23.39
N ASP A 367 3.57 14.05 -24.24
CA ASP A 367 3.40 13.94 -25.70
C ASP A 367 2.67 12.63 -26.10
N HIS A 368 2.66 11.62 -25.22
CA HIS A 368 1.95 10.34 -25.36
C HIS A 368 0.70 10.22 -24.48
N ASN A 369 0.16 11.33 -23.97
CA ASN A 369 -1.02 11.38 -23.09
C ASN A 369 -0.85 10.57 -21.80
N ARG A 370 0.36 10.57 -21.23
CA ARG A 370 0.67 10.01 -19.91
C ARG A 370 1.19 11.11 -18.99
N GLN A 371 1.06 10.88 -17.68
CA GLN A 371 1.58 11.76 -16.64
C GLN A 371 2.75 11.10 -15.91
N LEU A 372 3.77 11.89 -15.63
CA LEU A 372 4.90 11.44 -14.84
C LEU A 372 4.53 11.42 -13.37
N LEU A 373 4.82 10.31 -12.71
CA LEU A 373 4.81 10.14 -11.26
C LEU A 373 6.24 9.79 -10.82
N GLY A 374 6.71 10.34 -9.70
CA GLY A 374 8.04 10.01 -9.18
C GLY A 374 8.14 10.27 -7.68
N TRP A 375 9.16 9.68 -7.05
CA TRP A 375 9.48 9.89 -5.66
C TRP A 375 9.84 11.36 -5.39
N ASP A 376 9.76 11.82 -4.15
CA ASP A 376 9.84 13.24 -3.82
C ASP A 376 11.22 13.89 -4.08
N GLU A 377 12.26 13.12 -4.46
CA GLU A 377 13.52 13.65 -4.98
C GLU A 377 13.38 14.40 -6.31
N ILE A 378 12.32 14.16 -7.08
CA ILE A 378 12.04 14.92 -8.31
C ILE A 378 11.76 16.41 -8.05
N LEU A 379 11.50 16.79 -6.80
CA LEU A 379 11.42 18.21 -6.37
C LEU A 379 12.79 18.91 -6.43
N GLU A 380 13.87 18.14 -6.31
CA GLU A 380 15.22 18.69 -6.21
C GLU A 380 15.70 19.19 -7.58
N GLY A 381 16.26 20.41 -7.61
CA GLY A 381 16.73 21.02 -8.85
C GLY A 381 15.64 21.60 -9.75
N GLY A 382 14.38 21.54 -9.34
CA GLY A 382 13.21 22.09 -10.06
C GLY A 382 12.23 21.01 -10.51
N LEU A 383 10.99 21.13 -10.05
CA LEU A 383 9.92 20.17 -10.38
C LEU A 383 9.41 20.40 -11.81
N ALA A 384 9.23 19.30 -12.54
CA ALA A 384 8.64 19.32 -13.88
C ALA A 384 7.16 19.76 -13.83
N PRO A 385 6.67 20.55 -14.80
CA PRO A 385 5.44 21.36 -14.65
C PRO A 385 4.15 20.61 -14.34
N ARG A 386 4.05 19.34 -14.75
CA ARG A 386 2.85 18.50 -14.58
C ARG A 386 3.12 17.23 -13.80
N ALA A 387 4.32 17.08 -13.25
CA ALA A 387 4.70 15.89 -12.49
C ALA A 387 3.85 15.76 -11.23
N THR A 388 3.43 14.54 -10.92
CA THR A 388 2.84 14.15 -9.65
C THR A 388 3.94 13.64 -8.72
N VAL A 389 3.88 14.01 -7.45
CA VAL A 389 4.91 13.69 -6.47
C VAL A 389 4.43 12.61 -5.51
N MET A 390 5.23 11.56 -5.33
CA MET A 390 5.02 10.54 -4.31
C MET A 390 5.95 10.83 -3.12
N SER A 391 5.35 11.29 -2.00
CA SER A 391 6.11 11.78 -0.83
C SER A 391 6.38 10.63 0.15
N TRP A 392 7.65 10.18 0.23
CA TRP A 392 8.05 9.03 1.05
C TRP A 392 9.00 9.39 2.20
N ARG A 393 9.86 10.40 2.05
CA ARG A 393 10.83 10.85 3.06
C ARG A 393 10.19 11.62 4.23
N GLY A 394 8.87 11.53 4.38
CA GLY A 394 8.04 12.25 5.32
C GLY A 394 6.93 13.03 4.62
N GLU A 395 6.35 14.01 5.30
CA GLU A 395 5.26 14.82 4.74
C GLU A 395 5.75 16.06 3.97
N GLU A 396 7.00 16.51 4.17
CA GLU A 396 7.52 17.78 3.65
C GLU A 396 7.57 17.82 2.12
N GLY A 397 7.90 16.72 1.46
CA GLY A 397 7.85 16.62 -0.01
C GLY A 397 6.43 16.87 -0.52
N GLY A 398 5.45 16.22 0.08
CA GLY A 398 4.03 16.40 -0.25
C GLY A 398 3.51 17.80 0.04
N ILE A 399 3.88 18.39 1.17
CA ILE A 399 3.53 19.78 1.52
C ILE A 399 4.10 20.74 0.48
N THR A 400 5.36 20.56 0.09
CA THR A 400 6.04 21.42 -0.90
C THR A 400 5.36 21.32 -2.27
N ALA A 401 5.06 20.10 -2.74
CA ALA A 401 4.40 19.85 -4.01
C ALA A 401 2.96 20.43 -4.03
N ALA A 402 2.18 20.18 -2.98
CA ALA A 402 0.80 20.68 -2.86
C ALA A 402 0.74 22.21 -2.87
N ARG A 403 1.68 22.89 -2.19
CA ARG A 403 1.83 24.37 -2.23
C ARG A 403 2.24 24.90 -3.60
N ALA A 404 2.93 24.10 -4.38
CA ALA A 404 3.28 24.39 -5.77
C ALA A 404 2.17 24.01 -6.76
N ALA A 405 0.99 23.60 -6.30
CA ALA A 405 -0.16 23.17 -7.08
C ALA A 405 0.10 21.91 -7.92
N HIS A 406 0.89 20.98 -7.39
CA HIS A 406 1.11 19.65 -7.96
C HIS A 406 0.33 18.59 -7.18
N ASP A 407 -0.17 17.61 -7.90
CA ASP A 407 -0.83 16.44 -7.30
C ASP A 407 0.18 15.59 -6.50
N VAL A 408 -0.29 15.05 -5.38
CA VAL A 408 0.53 14.34 -4.41
C VAL A 408 -0.12 13.03 -4.00
N ILE A 409 0.69 11.98 -3.95
CA ILE A 409 0.38 10.73 -3.28
C ILE A 409 1.23 10.64 -2.01
N MET A 410 0.59 10.50 -0.86
CA MET A 410 1.28 10.40 0.42
C MET A 410 1.66 8.96 0.73
N THR A 411 2.95 8.73 1.01
CA THR A 411 3.46 7.42 1.38
C THR A 411 4.65 7.51 2.36
N PRO A 412 4.55 8.38 3.40
CA PRO A 412 5.68 8.59 4.31
C PRO A 412 6.07 7.30 5.02
N GLY A 413 7.38 6.98 5.02
CA GLY A 413 7.90 5.73 5.57
C GLY A 413 7.52 5.46 7.02
N GLU A 414 7.31 6.52 7.80
CA GLU A 414 6.87 6.42 9.20
C GLU A 414 5.49 5.74 9.37
N PHE A 415 4.62 5.79 8.34
CA PHE A 415 3.24 5.27 8.41
C PHE A 415 2.91 4.25 7.34
N CYS A 416 3.65 4.23 6.22
CA CYS A 416 3.25 3.51 5.02
C CYS A 416 4.21 2.40 4.58
N TYR A 417 5.42 2.26 5.18
CA TYR A 417 6.42 1.27 4.78
C TYR A 417 6.22 -0.04 5.54
N LEU A 418 5.55 -0.98 4.90
CA LEU A 418 5.19 -2.27 5.51
C LEU A 418 6.34 -3.29 5.51
N ASP A 419 7.53 -2.92 5.10
CA ASP A 419 8.78 -3.69 5.20
C ASP A 419 9.46 -3.54 6.57
N ALA A 420 8.96 -2.64 7.44
CA ALA A 420 9.36 -2.50 8.84
C ALA A 420 8.76 -3.61 9.72
N TYR A 421 9.41 -3.91 10.87
CA TYR A 421 8.85 -4.80 11.88
C TYR A 421 7.48 -4.30 12.37
N GLN A 422 6.51 -5.20 12.48
CA GLN A 422 5.17 -4.85 12.95
C GLN A 422 4.93 -5.16 14.44
N ASP A 423 5.82 -5.96 15.06
CA ASP A 423 5.79 -6.32 16.47
C ASP A 423 7.21 -6.59 16.98
N ASP A 424 7.40 -7.23 18.14
CA ASP A 424 8.69 -7.59 18.73
C ASP A 424 9.65 -8.22 17.72
N PRO A 425 10.73 -7.53 17.31
CA PRO A 425 11.65 -8.02 16.28
C PRO A 425 12.30 -9.37 16.59
N THR A 426 12.34 -9.77 17.87
CA THR A 426 12.93 -11.05 18.28
C THR A 426 12.06 -12.26 17.93
N SER A 427 10.78 -12.03 17.68
CA SER A 427 9.78 -13.03 17.33
C SER A 427 9.30 -12.95 15.88
N GLN A 428 9.74 -11.94 15.13
CA GLN A 428 9.31 -11.67 13.76
C GLN A 428 10.28 -12.25 12.73
N PRO A 429 9.82 -12.53 11.49
CA PRO A 429 10.71 -12.73 10.35
C PRO A 429 11.65 -11.53 10.17
N GLU A 430 12.81 -11.76 9.53
CA GLU A 430 13.77 -10.68 9.27
C GLU A 430 13.12 -9.56 8.44
N ALA A 431 13.31 -8.31 8.85
CA ALA A 431 12.86 -7.12 8.15
C ALA A 431 14.03 -6.16 7.93
N ILE A 432 13.84 -5.11 7.13
CA ILE A 432 14.89 -4.09 6.89
C ILE A 432 15.26 -3.33 8.18
N GLY A 433 14.37 -3.32 9.15
CA GLY A 433 14.47 -2.56 10.40
C GLY A 433 13.21 -1.73 10.63
N GLY A 434 13.32 -0.70 11.43
CA GLY A 434 12.16 0.14 11.78
C GLY A 434 11.14 -0.57 12.66
N TYR A 435 10.07 0.13 13.01
CA TYR A 435 8.96 -0.41 13.79
C TYR A 435 7.67 0.31 13.41
N LEU A 436 6.74 -0.41 12.82
CA LEU A 436 5.48 0.12 12.32
C LEU A 436 4.34 -0.83 12.67
N THR A 437 3.61 -0.52 13.75
CA THR A 437 2.47 -1.32 14.20
C THR A 437 1.21 -1.07 13.38
N LEU A 438 0.25 -1.98 13.50
CA LEU A 438 -1.09 -1.80 12.93
C LEU A 438 -1.75 -0.49 13.39
N GLU A 439 -1.66 -0.18 14.69
CA GLU A 439 -2.22 1.05 15.27
C GLU A 439 -1.55 2.31 14.72
N LYS A 440 -0.23 2.27 14.51
CA LYS A 440 0.51 3.40 13.94
C LYS A 440 0.08 3.68 12.50
N VAL A 441 -0.09 2.66 11.65
CA VAL A 441 -0.65 2.82 10.29
C VAL A 441 -2.06 3.40 10.38
N TYR A 442 -2.91 2.83 11.23
CA TYR A 442 -4.29 3.30 11.42
C TYR A 442 -4.38 4.76 11.87
N SER A 443 -3.44 5.23 12.69
CA SER A 443 -3.41 6.59 13.22
C SER A 443 -3.13 7.66 12.16
N TYR A 444 -2.63 7.27 11.00
CA TYR A 444 -2.21 8.22 9.97
C TYR A 444 -3.37 9.04 9.41
N ASN A 445 -3.10 10.31 9.11
CA ASN A 445 -3.96 11.19 8.33
C ASN A 445 -3.15 11.77 7.16
N PRO A 446 -3.41 11.34 5.91
CA PRO A 446 -2.62 11.75 4.75
C PRO A 446 -2.68 13.25 4.40
N VAL A 447 -3.61 14.00 4.99
CA VAL A 447 -3.69 15.45 4.78
C VAL A 447 -2.97 16.18 5.91
N PRO A 448 -1.77 16.74 5.67
CA PRO A 448 -1.03 17.51 6.68
C PRO A 448 -1.82 18.72 7.19
N LYS A 449 -1.86 18.90 8.50
CA LYS A 449 -2.63 20.00 9.15
C LYS A 449 -2.18 21.39 8.77
N VAL A 450 -0.97 21.54 8.24
CA VAL A 450 -0.39 22.82 7.83
C VAL A 450 -0.86 23.32 6.46
N LEU A 451 -1.56 22.46 5.69
CA LEU A 451 -2.10 22.81 4.39
C LEU A 451 -3.43 23.54 4.53
N THR A 452 -3.62 24.58 3.71
CA THR A 452 -4.94 25.19 3.51
C THR A 452 -5.89 24.22 2.79
N LYS A 453 -7.20 24.49 2.83
CA LYS A 453 -8.19 23.67 2.11
C LYS A 453 -7.92 23.59 0.60
N GLN A 454 -7.37 24.64 -0.01
CA GLN A 454 -7.03 24.65 -1.42
C GLN A 454 -5.79 23.78 -1.71
N GLU A 455 -4.75 23.90 -0.89
CA GLU A 455 -3.55 23.07 -1.00
C GLU A 455 -3.85 21.59 -0.72
N ALA A 456 -4.70 21.31 0.27
CA ALA A 456 -5.12 19.96 0.62
C ALA A 456 -5.85 19.22 -0.54
N ALA A 457 -6.45 19.94 -1.47
CA ALA A 457 -7.11 19.35 -2.65
C ALA A 457 -6.11 18.66 -3.62
N TYR A 458 -4.82 18.98 -3.52
CA TYR A 458 -3.77 18.32 -4.29
C TYR A 458 -3.35 16.96 -3.69
N ILE A 459 -3.73 16.64 -2.45
CA ILE A 459 -3.50 15.31 -1.87
C ILE A 459 -4.53 14.34 -2.46
N LYS A 460 -4.11 13.53 -3.42
CA LYS A 460 -5.00 12.61 -4.15
C LYS A 460 -5.25 11.30 -3.41
N GLY A 461 -4.37 10.94 -2.50
CA GLY A 461 -4.51 9.72 -1.73
C GLY A 461 -3.26 9.27 -1.01
N VAL A 462 -3.26 7.99 -0.68
CA VAL A 462 -2.23 7.34 0.13
C VAL A 462 -1.90 5.95 -0.41
N GLN A 463 -0.66 5.52 -0.21
CA GLN A 463 -0.18 4.21 -0.64
C GLN A 463 0.64 3.54 0.46
N ALA A 464 0.48 2.22 0.61
CA ALA A 464 1.41 1.39 1.36
C ALA A 464 2.54 0.91 0.44
N ASN A 465 3.77 0.91 0.95
CA ASN A 465 4.94 0.41 0.23
C ASN A 465 5.46 -0.87 0.89
N VAL A 466 5.82 -1.85 0.04
CA VAL A 466 6.42 -3.12 0.48
C VAL A 466 7.69 -3.35 -0.31
N TRP A 467 8.81 -2.87 0.22
CA TRP A 467 10.15 -3.14 -0.32
C TRP A 467 10.58 -4.55 0.06
N ALA A 468 11.25 -5.25 -0.83
CA ALA A 468 11.45 -6.69 -0.72
C ALA A 468 12.89 -7.14 -0.50
N GLU A 469 13.83 -6.27 -0.11
CA GLU A 469 15.23 -6.60 0.14
C GLU A 469 15.38 -7.77 1.13
N TYR A 470 14.57 -7.78 2.17
CA TYR A 470 14.59 -8.78 3.24
C TYR A 470 13.38 -9.74 3.16
N ILE A 471 12.46 -9.52 2.22
CA ILE A 471 11.24 -10.31 2.07
C ILE A 471 11.42 -11.31 0.93
N SER A 472 11.95 -12.50 1.21
CA SER A 472 12.38 -13.44 0.18
C SER A 472 11.27 -14.35 -0.36
N THR A 473 10.19 -14.62 0.41
CA THR A 473 9.12 -15.53 0.00
C THR A 473 7.76 -14.84 -0.13
N PRO A 474 6.83 -15.41 -0.91
CA PRO A 474 5.45 -14.93 -1.00
C PRO A 474 4.74 -14.87 0.37
N GLU A 475 4.89 -15.91 1.20
CA GLU A 475 4.27 -15.98 2.53
C GLU A 475 4.82 -14.89 3.46
N HIS A 476 6.12 -14.61 3.37
CA HIS A 476 6.74 -13.52 4.12
C HIS A 476 6.19 -12.17 3.67
N MET A 477 5.96 -11.96 2.36
CA MET A 477 5.35 -10.73 1.86
C MET A 477 3.92 -10.55 2.38
N GLU A 478 3.11 -11.60 2.35
CA GLU A 478 1.76 -11.57 2.92
C GLU A 478 1.78 -11.28 4.44
N TYR A 479 2.72 -11.88 5.17
CA TYR A 479 2.93 -11.61 6.59
C TYR A 479 3.23 -10.14 6.86
N MET A 480 4.06 -9.50 6.05
CA MET A 480 4.42 -8.09 6.19
C MET A 480 3.29 -7.15 5.78
N ILE A 481 2.51 -7.51 4.77
CA ILE A 481 1.37 -6.72 4.28
C ILE A 481 0.21 -6.74 5.29
N TYR A 482 -0.21 -7.93 5.71
CA TYR A 482 -1.44 -8.10 6.51
C TYR A 482 -1.15 -8.27 8.00
N PRO A 483 -1.95 -7.62 8.89
CA PRO A 483 -3.15 -6.84 8.62
C PRO A 483 -2.93 -5.34 8.36
N ARG A 484 -1.69 -4.83 8.29
CA ARG A 484 -1.43 -3.38 8.21
C ARG A 484 -2.05 -2.72 6.96
N LEU A 485 -2.16 -3.45 5.85
CA LEU A 485 -2.84 -2.96 4.65
C LEU A 485 -4.33 -2.68 4.91
N LEU A 486 -4.97 -3.43 5.81
CA LEU A 486 -6.35 -3.17 6.20
C LEU A 486 -6.50 -1.79 6.88
N ALA A 487 -5.53 -1.44 7.73
CA ALA A 487 -5.48 -0.13 8.37
C ALA A 487 -5.29 1.00 7.33
N LEU A 488 -4.43 0.79 6.33
CA LEU A 488 -4.26 1.77 5.26
C LEU A 488 -5.51 1.89 4.39
N ALA A 489 -6.19 0.78 4.10
CA ALA A 489 -7.46 0.79 3.37
C ALA A 489 -8.52 1.64 4.10
N GLU A 490 -8.60 1.51 5.43
CA GLU A 490 -9.47 2.37 6.26
C GLU A 490 -9.05 3.84 6.23
N VAL A 491 -7.75 4.14 6.34
CA VAL A 491 -7.21 5.51 6.22
C VAL A 491 -7.54 6.13 4.86
N ALA A 492 -7.48 5.34 3.79
CA ALA A 492 -7.73 5.80 2.43
C ALA A 492 -9.22 6.00 2.11
N TRP A 493 -10.09 5.25 2.77
CA TRP A 493 -11.52 5.21 2.48
C TRP A 493 -12.36 6.03 3.46
N THR A 494 -12.13 5.84 4.78
CA THR A 494 -13.01 6.35 5.85
C THR A 494 -12.62 7.76 6.27
N GLN A 495 -13.59 8.61 6.57
CA GLN A 495 -13.34 9.97 7.07
C GLN A 495 -12.69 9.92 8.46
N PRO A 496 -11.73 10.82 8.76
CA PRO A 496 -10.98 10.78 10.02
C PRO A 496 -11.85 10.81 11.27
N GLU A 497 -12.98 11.54 11.22
CA GLU A 497 -13.91 11.72 12.33
C GLU A 497 -14.71 10.46 12.64
N GLN A 498 -14.79 9.51 11.70
CA GLN A 498 -15.52 8.25 11.82
C GLN A 498 -14.64 7.10 12.29
N LYS A 499 -13.31 7.28 12.27
CA LYS A 499 -12.37 6.24 12.65
C LYS A 499 -12.48 5.89 14.13
N ASN A 500 -12.56 4.60 14.43
CA ASN A 500 -12.62 4.05 15.79
C ASN A 500 -11.66 2.86 15.89
N TRP A 501 -10.57 3.04 16.64
CA TRP A 501 -9.52 2.03 16.77
C TRP A 501 -10.01 0.70 17.32
N GLU A 502 -10.80 0.72 18.40
CA GLU A 502 -11.28 -0.51 19.03
C GLU A 502 -12.20 -1.31 18.09
N HIS A 503 -13.10 -0.63 17.40
CA HIS A 503 -13.97 -1.23 16.39
C HIS A 503 -13.14 -1.80 15.23
N PHE A 504 -12.19 -1.02 14.69
CA PHE A 504 -11.31 -1.44 13.61
C PHE A 504 -10.48 -2.67 14.01
N ARG A 505 -9.88 -2.66 15.22
CA ARG A 505 -9.04 -3.77 15.68
C ARG A 505 -9.82 -5.08 15.77
N GLN A 506 -11.08 -5.03 16.23
CA GLN A 506 -11.97 -6.20 16.26
C GLN A 506 -12.34 -6.68 14.84
N SER A 507 -12.58 -5.75 13.91
CA SER A 507 -12.82 -6.08 12.51
C SER A 507 -11.58 -6.68 11.86
N ALA A 508 -10.39 -6.15 12.15
CA ALA A 508 -9.12 -6.68 11.66
C ALA A 508 -8.84 -8.11 12.16
N LEU A 509 -9.18 -8.44 13.42
CA LEU A 509 -9.08 -9.81 13.94
C LEU A 509 -10.00 -10.79 13.17
N LYS A 510 -11.22 -10.37 12.82
CA LYS A 510 -12.11 -11.15 11.95
C LYS A 510 -11.50 -11.37 10.57
N GLU A 511 -10.97 -10.31 9.96
CA GLU A 511 -10.38 -10.37 8.61
C GLU A 511 -9.06 -11.15 8.58
N VAL A 512 -8.24 -11.13 9.63
CA VAL A 512 -7.06 -12.01 9.76
C VAL A 512 -7.49 -13.48 9.70
N SER A 513 -8.55 -13.85 10.40
CA SER A 513 -9.09 -15.21 10.35
C SER A 513 -9.63 -15.57 8.96
N TRP A 514 -10.29 -14.62 8.29
CA TRP A 514 -10.75 -14.80 6.91
C TRP A 514 -9.58 -14.98 5.95
N LEU A 515 -8.55 -14.15 6.04
CA LEU A 515 -7.34 -14.24 5.22
C LEU A 515 -6.67 -15.61 5.37
N GLN A 516 -6.50 -16.10 6.60
CA GLN A 516 -5.93 -17.42 6.87
C GLN A 516 -6.77 -18.54 6.24
N ALA A 517 -8.10 -18.48 6.38
CA ALA A 517 -9.01 -19.46 5.79
C ALA A 517 -8.97 -19.48 4.24
N HIS A 518 -8.56 -18.36 3.62
CA HIS A 518 -8.42 -18.23 2.16
C HIS A 518 -6.97 -18.36 1.67
N GLY A 519 -6.10 -18.95 2.51
CA GLY A 519 -4.73 -19.32 2.11
C GLY A 519 -3.73 -18.15 2.08
N TYR A 520 -4.05 -17.01 2.70
CA TYR A 520 -3.08 -15.95 2.98
C TYR A 520 -2.33 -16.24 4.29
N HIS A 521 -1.17 -15.62 4.46
CA HIS A 521 -0.29 -15.80 5.61
C HIS A 521 -0.11 -14.50 6.42
N PRO A 522 -1.20 -13.92 6.97
CA PRO A 522 -1.12 -12.67 7.73
C PRO A 522 -0.38 -12.86 9.04
N PHE A 523 0.17 -11.77 9.58
CA PHE A 523 0.58 -11.73 10.97
C PHE A 523 -0.61 -12.06 11.88
N ASP A 524 -0.38 -12.93 12.87
CA ASP A 524 -1.41 -13.31 13.85
C ASP A 524 -1.63 -12.21 14.88
N LEU A 525 -2.53 -11.29 14.57
CA LEU A 525 -2.85 -10.13 15.42
C LEU A 525 -3.29 -10.51 16.84
N SER A 526 -3.76 -11.74 17.05
CA SER A 526 -4.15 -12.21 18.40
C SER A 526 -2.93 -12.42 19.31
N LYS A 527 -1.73 -12.53 18.75
CA LYS A 527 -0.45 -12.73 19.46
C LYS A 527 0.41 -11.46 19.50
N GLU A 528 -0.14 -10.33 19.07
CA GLU A 528 0.57 -9.06 19.12
C GLU A 528 1.04 -8.74 20.55
N VAL A 529 2.34 -8.49 20.70
CA VAL A 529 2.96 -8.06 21.97
C VAL A 529 2.82 -6.53 22.11
N GLY A 530 2.90 -5.81 21.00
CA GLY A 530 2.84 -4.36 20.96
C GLY A 530 4.14 -3.70 21.42
N GLU A 531 4.03 -2.55 22.09
CA GLU A 531 5.21 -1.84 22.60
C GLU A 531 6.02 -2.70 23.56
N ARG A 532 7.36 -2.52 23.55
CA ARG A 532 8.25 -3.22 24.45
C ARG A 532 7.86 -2.96 25.91
N PRO A 533 7.42 -3.98 26.68
CA PRO A 533 6.92 -3.75 28.05
C PRO A 533 7.91 -3.04 28.96
N GLN A 534 9.22 -3.32 28.76
CA GLN A 534 10.28 -2.69 29.53
C GLN A 534 10.46 -1.20 29.20
N ALA A 535 10.04 -0.74 28.02
CA ALA A 535 10.11 0.68 27.65
C ALA A 535 8.96 1.52 28.25
N ALA A 536 7.86 0.87 28.64
CA ALA A 536 6.71 1.52 29.27
C ALA A 536 6.96 1.90 30.75
N THR A 537 7.98 1.33 31.39
CA THR A 537 8.26 1.53 32.81
C THR A 537 9.63 2.16 33.03
N ARG A 538 9.69 3.21 33.85
CA ARG A 538 10.94 3.79 34.30
C ARG A 538 11.57 2.85 35.35
N ILE A 539 12.86 2.60 35.21
CA ILE A 539 13.60 1.76 36.17
C ILE A 539 14.30 2.62 37.23
N GLU A 540 14.29 2.11 38.47
CA GLU A 540 15.14 2.65 39.52
C GLU A 540 16.44 1.85 39.60
N HIS A 541 17.57 2.54 39.59
CA HIS A 541 18.90 1.95 39.71
C HIS A 541 19.86 2.90 40.44
N LEU A 542 20.99 2.39 40.89
CA LEU A 542 21.93 3.17 41.71
C LEU A 542 22.52 4.39 41.01
N GLY A 543 22.58 4.36 39.67
CA GLY A 543 23.04 5.47 38.84
C GLY A 543 21.93 6.45 38.46
N LEU A 544 20.67 6.29 38.94
CA LEU A 544 19.56 7.16 38.51
C LEU A 544 19.86 8.64 38.81
N MET A 545 19.82 9.44 37.74
CA MET A 545 20.10 10.89 37.77
C MET A 545 21.46 11.27 38.38
N LYS A 546 22.43 10.35 38.41
CA LYS A 546 23.80 10.67 38.80
C LYS A 546 24.52 11.45 37.70
N PRO A 547 25.51 12.28 38.05
CA PRO A 547 26.37 12.89 37.06
C PRO A 547 27.04 11.84 36.18
N ILE A 548 27.08 12.07 34.89
CA ILE A 548 27.72 11.20 33.90
C ILE A 548 28.78 11.97 33.13
N HIS A 549 29.90 11.35 32.89
CA HIS A 549 30.99 11.86 32.08
C HIS A 549 31.21 10.95 30.86
N TYR A 550 31.15 11.54 29.69
CA TYR A 550 31.40 10.85 28.42
C TYR A 550 32.85 11.08 28.01
N THR A 551 33.69 10.05 28.10
CA THR A 551 35.03 10.07 27.52
C THR A 551 34.90 9.98 25.99
N THR A 552 33.96 9.12 25.52
CA THR A 552 33.59 9.03 24.12
C THR A 552 32.20 9.69 23.91
N PRO A 553 32.07 10.68 23.07
CA PRO A 553 30.77 11.28 22.79
C PRO A 553 29.83 10.31 22.04
N TYR A 554 28.55 10.35 22.36
CA TYR A 554 27.54 9.65 21.57
C TYR A 554 27.30 10.34 20.22
N ALA A 555 26.82 9.56 19.23
CA ALA A 555 26.57 10.07 17.88
C ALA A 555 25.40 11.08 17.87
N PRO A 556 25.52 12.21 17.15
CA PRO A 556 24.48 13.25 17.12
C PRO A 556 23.09 12.77 16.67
N GLN A 557 23.04 11.73 15.85
CA GLN A 557 21.79 11.12 15.38
C GLN A 557 21.15 10.16 16.41
N TYR A 558 21.87 9.76 17.45
CA TYR A 558 21.41 8.79 18.45
C TYR A 558 21.59 9.30 19.88
N THR A 559 20.91 10.37 20.20
CA THR A 559 21.11 11.10 21.47
C THR A 559 20.31 10.57 22.66
N ALA A 560 19.21 9.85 22.41
CA ALA A 560 18.26 9.36 23.42
C ALA A 560 17.79 10.43 24.43
N GLY A 561 17.73 11.71 24.05
CA GLY A 561 17.35 12.78 24.96
C GLY A 561 18.53 13.51 25.63
N GLY A 562 19.78 13.17 25.26
CA GLY A 562 20.98 13.92 25.67
C GLY A 562 21.79 13.28 26.79
N ASP A 563 22.55 14.13 27.52
CA ASP A 563 23.61 13.69 28.43
C ASP A 563 23.13 12.84 29.61
N SER A 564 21.87 12.91 30.00
CA SER A 564 21.32 12.10 31.08
C SER A 564 20.72 10.76 30.63
N ALA A 565 20.70 10.47 29.34
CA ALA A 565 19.97 9.32 28.78
C ALA A 565 20.35 7.95 29.38
N LEU A 566 21.62 7.73 29.71
CA LEU A 566 22.07 6.47 30.36
C LEU A 566 21.72 6.36 31.84
N VAL A 567 21.27 7.44 32.46
CA VAL A 567 20.96 7.49 33.90
C VAL A 567 19.55 7.99 34.22
N ASP A 568 18.72 8.24 33.23
CA ASP A 568 17.35 8.76 33.41
C ASP A 568 16.31 7.70 33.78
N GLY A 569 16.70 6.42 33.76
CA GLY A 569 15.82 5.27 34.04
C GLY A 569 14.87 4.91 32.90
N VAL A 570 14.96 5.55 31.75
CA VAL A 570 14.16 5.24 30.55
C VAL A 570 14.86 4.16 29.71
N ARG A 571 14.09 3.22 29.18
CA ARG A 571 14.61 2.18 28.26
C ARG A 571 14.02 2.38 26.88
N GLY A 572 14.80 2.08 25.86
CA GLY A 572 14.35 2.12 24.49
C GLY A 572 13.34 1.02 24.16
N GLY A 573 12.50 1.30 23.16
CA GLY A 573 11.57 0.36 22.56
C GLY A 573 12.26 -0.77 21.79
N TRP A 574 11.56 -1.35 20.83
CA TRP A 574 12.11 -2.45 20.02
C TRP A 574 13.22 -2.02 19.05
N THR A 575 13.19 -0.78 18.61
CA THR A 575 14.16 -0.21 17.66
C THR A 575 14.61 1.18 18.11
N TYR A 576 15.73 1.64 17.57
CA TYR A 576 16.28 2.97 17.87
C TYR A 576 15.43 4.14 17.30
N GLY A 577 14.46 3.86 16.43
CA GLY A 577 13.56 4.87 15.85
C GLY A 577 12.67 5.59 16.88
N ASP A 578 12.50 5.05 18.08
CA ASP A 578 11.77 5.66 19.20
C ASP A 578 12.51 6.82 19.87
N LYS A 579 13.76 7.09 19.43
CA LYS A 579 14.64 8.13 19.98
C LYS A 579 15.00 7.95 21.46
N ARG A 580 14.89 6.73 22.00
CA ARG A 580 15.25 6.36 23.38
C ARG A 580 16.54 5.54 23.48
N TRP A 581 17.24 5.37 22.35
CA TRP A 581 18.50 4.65 22.27
C TRP A 581 19.66 5.63 22.05
N GLN A 582 20.65 5.62 22.96
CA GLN A 582 21.89 6.35 22.79
C GLN A 582 22.89 5.47 22.04
N GLY A 583 23.48 5.97 20.97
CA GLY A 583 24.36 5.21 20.10
C GLY A 583 25.76 5.82 19.97
N PHE A 584 26.76 4.94 19.83
CA PHE A 584 28.17 5.29 19.61
C PHE A 584 28.58 4.74 18.24
N LEU A 585 28.87 5.64 17.28
CA LEU A 585 29.11 5.27 15.90
C LEU A 585 30.61 5.07 15.63
N ASN A 586 30.99 3.88 15.18
CA ASN A 586 32.38 3.49 14.87
C ASN A 586 33.37 3.69 16.04
N THR A 587 32.89 3.64 17.27
CA THR A 587 33.72 3.80 18.46
C THR A 587 33.10 3.02 19.64
N ASP A 588 33.92 2.65 20.59
CA ASP A 588 33.45 2.01 21.81
C ASP A 588 32.84 3.04 22.77
N MET A 589 31.84 2.61 23.53
CA MET A 589 31.25 3.43 24.57
C MET A 589 32.22 3.49 25.77
N ASP A 590 32.67 4.69 26.12
CA ASP A 590 33.48 4.97 27.34
C ASP A 590 32.82 6.08 28.14
N VAL A 591 32.15 5.70 29.23
CA VAL A 591 31.39 6.62 30.10
C VAL A 591 31.63 6.25 31.57
N THR A 592 31.62 7.28 32.42
CA THR A 592 31.74 7.15 33.90
C THR A 592 30.49 7.77 34.56
N ILE A 593 29.88 7.02 35.50
CA ILE A 593 28.72 7.43 36.28
C ILE A 593 29.11 7.60 37.73
#